data_434d5cd98adaeca3254192106e421d24
#
_entry.id   434d5cd98adaeca3254192106e421d24
#
_cell.length_a   1.000
_cell.length_b   1.000
_cell.length_c   1.000
_cell.angle_alpha   90.00
_cell.angle_beta   90.00
_cell.angle_gamma   90.00
#
_symmetry.space_group_name_H-M   'P 1'
#
loop_
_entity.id
_entity.type
_entity.pdbx_description
1 polymer ?
#
loop_
_entity_poly.entity_id
_entity_poly.type
_entity_poly.pdbx_seq_one_letter_code
_entity_poly.pdbx_strand_id
1 'polypeptide(L)'
;MDAMSEEFEGTLTALREVLHDDIRIENDNRSIRLVGPGGTELVNAHGPAQADITKWIDRRSNWGNPFKLESDGGSYEREESVDLFRGWFYGHLETDEWTPEDLRGEVLGCWCLPRLCHGVVVMNYLAETYNPQQTLF
;
A
#
# COMPACT_ATOMS: atom_id res chain seq x y z
N MET A 1 6.73 23.02 18.42
CA MET A 1 6.48 21.80 17.62
C MET A 1 6.61 20.60 18.52
N ASP A 2 5.68 19.69 18.45
CA ASP A 2 5.75 18.49 19.26
C ASP A 2 6.51 17.38 18.51
N ALA A 3 7.01 16.41 19.25
CA ALA A 3 7.78 15.30 18.69
C ALA A 3 6.95 14.44 17.73
N MET A 4 5.63 14.37 17.93
CA MET A 4 4.74 13.61 17.06
C MET A 4 4.67 14.18 15.66
N SER A 5 4.69 15.51 15.51
CA SER A 5 4.69 16.16 14.22
C SER A 5 5.98 15.87 13.45
N GLU A 6 7.13 15.88 14.14
CA GLU A 6 8.42 15.59 13.53
C GLU A 6 8.50 14.12 13.08
N GLU A 7 8.03 13.20 13.92
CA GLU A 7 7.99 11.78 13.58
C GLU A 7 7.08 11.54 12.37
N PHE A 8 5.94 12.20 12.34
CA PHE A 8 4.99 12.06 11.24
C PHE A 8 5.59 12.55 9.92
N GLU A 9 6.23 13.73 9.94
CA GLU A 9 6.87 14.27 8.74
C GLU A 9 8.02 13.38 8.26
N GLY A 10 8.81 12.84 9.19
CA GLY A 10 9.88 11.91 8.85
C GLY A 10 9.34 10.63 8.22
N THR A 11 8.21 10.13 8.72
CA THR A 11 7.54 8.96 8.17
C THR A 11 7.04 9.24 6.75
N LEU A 12 6.47 10.42 6.51
CA LEU A 12 6.02 10.79 5.17
C LEU A 12 7.18 10.92 4.19
N THR A 13 8.30 11.48 4.64
CA THR A 13 9.50 11.59 3.82
C THR A 13 10.02 10.21 3.42
N ALA A 14 10.10 9.30 4.38
CA ALA A 14 10.52 7.92 4.11
C ALA A 14 9.58 7.22 3.15
N LEU A 15 8.28 7.43 3.32
CA LEU A 15 7.27 6.85 2.43
C LEU A 15 7.43 7.39 1.01
N ARG A 16 7.66 8.71 0.86
CA ARG A 16 7.84 9.32 -0.46
C ARG A 16 9.04 8.74 -1.20
N GLU A 17 10.11 8.41 -0.47
CA GLU A 17 11.34 7.86 -1.07
C GLU A 17 11.11 6.48 -1.71
N VAL A 18 10.18 5.69 -1.22
CA VAL A 18 9.93 4.34 -1.72
C VAL A 18 8.76 4.24 -2.69
N LEU A 19 7.93 5.29 -2.79
CA LEU A 19 6.79 5.30 -3.69
C LEU A 19 7.18 5.69 -5.12
N HIS A 20 6.49 5.09 -6.08
CA HIS A 20 6.56 5.50 -7.47
C HIS A 20 6.19 6.99 -7.60
N ASP A 21 6.84 7.70 -8.52
CA ASP A 21 6.66 9.15 -8.68
C ASP A 21 5.23 9.54 -9.02
N ASP A 22 4.49 8.65 -9.67
CA ASP A 22 3.11 8.93 -10.09
C ASP A 22 2.09 8.70 -8.97
N ILE A 23 2.53 8.25 -7.80
CA ILE A 23 1.65 8.09 -6.64
C ILE A 23 1.71 9.36 -5.80
N ARG A 24 0.54 9.97 -5.58
CA ARG A 24 0.43 11.14 -4.71
C ARG A 24 0.15 10.70 -3.27
N ILE A 25 0.69 11.46 -2.33
CA ILE A 25 0.35 11.33 -0.92
C ILE A 25 -0.61 12.47 -0.59
N GLU A 26 -1.83 12.12 -0.20
CA GLU A 26 -2.80 13.10 0.27
C GLU A 26 -2.87 13.00 1.79
N ASN A 27 -2.74 14.14 2.44
CA ASN A 27 -2.73 14.23 3.90
C ASN A 27 -3.86 15.15 4.34
N ASP A 28 -4.90 14.56 4.93
CA ASP A 28 -6.03 15.31 5.46
C ASP A 28 -6.09 15.04 6.96
N ASN A 29 -5.66 16.03 7.75
CA ASN A 29 -5.73 15.97 9.22
C ASN A 29 -5.05 14.69 9.75
N ARG A 30 -3.84 14.39 9.24
CA ARG A 30 -3.02 13.22 9.58
C ARG A 30 -3.61 11.88 9.12
N SER A 31 -4.67 11.91 8.34
CA SER A 31 -5.18 10.74 7.65
C SER A 31 -4.51 10.69 6.28
N ILE A 32 -3.74 9.64 6.04
CA ILE A 32 -2.93 9.53 4.82
C ILE A 32 -3.66 8.64 3.83
N ARG A 33 -3.68 9.12 2.58
CA ARG A 33 -4.23 8.38 1.45
C ARG A 33 -3.20 8.42 0.33
N LEU A 34 -2.89 7.26 -0.24
CA LEU A 34 -2.05 7.18 -1.43
C LEU A 34 -2.96 7.09 -2.64
N VAL A 35 -2.71 7.92 -3.66
CA VAL A 35 -3.54 7.95 -4.87
C VAL A 35 -2.64 7.70 -6.06
N GLY A 36 -2.86 6.58 -6.73
CA GLY A 36 -2.08 6.18 -7.90
C GLY A 36 -2.79 6.51 -9.20
N PRO A 37 -2.08 6.34 -10.33
CA PRO A 37 -2.69 6.54 -11.65
C PRO A 37 -3.79 5.51 -11.87
N GLY A 38 -4.85 5.91 -12.57
CA GLY A 38 -6.02 5.05 -12.79
C GLY A 38 -7.02 5.07 -11.65
N GLY A 39 -6.78 5.88 -10.63
CA GLY A 39 -7.72 6.06 -9.52
C GLY A 39 -7.62 5.04 -8.40
N THR A 40 -6.59 4.18 -8.40
CA THR A 40 -6.37 3.24 -7.31
C THR A 40 -5.86 3.98 -6.07
N GLU A 41 -6.41 3.67 -4.90
CA GLU A 41 -6.04 4.33 -3.66
C GLU A 41 -5.68 3.31 -2.59
N LEU A 42 -4.84 3.74 -1.63
CA LEU A 42 -4.53 2.94 -0.45
C LEU A 42 -4.77 3.82 0.77
N VAL A 43 -5.56 3.33 1.71
CA VAL A 43 -5.95 4.08 2.92
C VAL A 43 -5.72 3.24 4.17
N ASN A 44 -5.58 3.92 5.31
CA ASN A 44 -5.48 3.26 6.60
C ASN A 44 -6.88 3.02 7.15
N ALA A 45 -7.17 1.76 7.47
CA ALA A 45 -8.47 1.35 7.98
C ALA A 45 -8.75 1.80 9.41
N HIS A 46 -7.74 2.29 10.15
CA HIS A 46 -7.95 2.82 11.50
C HIS A 46 -8.67 4.16 11.53
N GLY A 47 -8.81 4.83 10.40
CA GLY A 47 -9.37 6.17 10.36
C GLY A 47 -10.73 6.24 9.65
N PRO A 48 -11.21 7.46 9.40
CA PRO A 48 -12.50 7.67 8.73
C PRO A 48 -12.56 7.08 7.32
N ALA A 49 -11.40 6.89 6.68
CA ALA A 49 -11.34 6.34 5.33
C ALA A 49 -11.75 4.87 5.27
N GLN A 50 -11.92 4.20 6.43
CA GLN A 50 -12.42 2.82 6.45
C GLN A 50 -13.73 2.67 5.66
N ALA A 51 -14.60 3.66 5.75
CA ALA A 51 -15.89 3.63 5.05
C ALA A 51 -15.75 3.65 3.52
N ASP A 52 -14.60 4.11 3.02
CA ASP A 52 -14.35 4.21 1.57
C ASP A 52 -13.73 2.95 0.97
N ILE A 53 -13.28 2.01 1.81
CA ILE A 53 -12.58 0.82 1.36
C ILE A 53 -13.50 -0.06 0.53
N THR A 54 -13.06 -0.38 -0.70
CA THR A 54 -13.77 -1.28 -1.59
C THR A 54 -13.10 -2.64 -1.70
N LYS A 55 -11.82 -2.73 -1.31
CA LYS A 55 -11.07 -3.99 -1.40
C LYS A 55 -10.07 -4.07 -0.25
N TRP A 56 -10.22 -5.07 0.59
CA TRP A 56 -9.28 -5.32 1.68
C TRP A 56 -8.05 -6.07 1.17
N ILE A 57 -6.87 -5.59 1.56
CA ILE A 57 -5.61 -6.27 1.22
C ILE A 57 -4.88 -6.75 2.47
N ASP A 58 -5.59 -6.87 3.58
CA ASP A 58 -5.07 -7.49 4.79
C ASP A 58 -5.22 -9.02 4.70
N ARG A 59 -4.94 -9.73 5.80
CA ARG A 59 -4.92 -11.20 5.80
C ARG A 59 -6.28 -11.84 5.55
N ARG A 60 -7.37 -11.08 5.50
CA ARG A 60 -8.67 -11.62 5.12
C ARG A 60 -8.77 -11.89 3.62
N SER A 61 -7.80 -11.41 2.83
CA SER A 61 -7.77 -11.61 1.38
C SER A 61 -6.45 -12.26 0.97
N ASN A 62 -6.40 -12.72 -0.28
CA ASN A 62 -5.17 -13.29 -0.85
C ASN A 62 -4.05 -12.25 -1.00
N TRP A 63 -4.38 -10.98 -0.90
CA TRP A 63 -3.42 -9.87 -1.03
C TRP A 63 -2.74 -9.52 0.29
N GLY A 64 -3.09 -10.21 1.37
CA GLY A 64 -2.51 -9.98 2.68
C GLY A 64 -1.06 -10.44 2.75
N ASN A 65 -0.27 -9.75 3.57
CA ASN A 65 1.13 -10.08 3.76
C ASN A 65 1.27 -11.28 4.71
N PRO A 66 1.78 -12.43 4.23
CA PRO A 66 1.94 -13.59 5.10
C PRO A 66 3.11 -13.48 6.08
N PHE A 67 3.99 -12.51 5.90
CA PHE A 67 5.19 -12.34 6.73
C PHE A 67 4.87 -11.43 7.91
N LYS A 68 4.38 -12.02 8.99
CA LYS A 68 3.88 -11.28 10.17
C LYS A 68 4.98 -10.52 10.89
N LEU A 69 4.66 -9.28 11.27
CA LEU A 69 5.53 -8.45 12.09
C LEU A 69 5.64 -9.00 13.51
N GLU A 70 6.76 -8.73 14.18
CA GLU A 70 6.96 -9.08 15.59
C GLU A 70 5.85 -8.50 16.46
N SER A 71 5.41 -7.28 16.18
CA SER A 71 4.32 -6.63 16.92
C SER A 71 2.98 -7.33 16.77
N ASP A 72 2.83 -8.16 15.74
CA ASP A 72 1.60 -8.92 15.46
C ASP A 72 1.75 -10.40 15.81
N GLY A 73 2.78 -10.74 16.56
CA GLY A 73 3.04 -12.11 16.96
C GLY A 73 3.87 -12.91 15.96
N GLY A 74 4.46 -12.25 14.97
CA GLY A 74 5.33 -12.88 13.99
C GLY A 74 6.80 -12.75 14.33
N SER A 75 7.66 -12.82 13.31
CA SER A 75 9.11 -12.87 13.49
C SER A 75 9.87 -11.80 12.72
N TYR A 76 9.18 -10.88 12.03
CA TYR A 76 9.83 -9.97 11.09
C TYR A 76 9.70 -8.52 11.52
N GLU A 77 10.77 -7.76 11.26
CA GLU A 77 10.70 -6.31 11.34
C GLU A 77 9.95 -5.79 10.11
N ARG A 78 9.47 -4.55 10.18
CA ARG A 78 8.61 -4.00 9.13
C ARG A 78 9.28 -3.98 7.75
N GLU A 79 10.50 -3.47 7.65
CA GLU A 79 11.20 -3.40 6.36
C GLU A 79 11.46 -4.79 5.79
N GLU A 80 11.88 -5.71 6.65
CA GLU A 80 12.11 -7.10 6.25
C GLU A 80 10.84 -7.76 5.76
N SER A 81 9.74 -7.57 6.50
CA SER A 81 8.43 -8.12 6.14
C SER A 81 7.97 -7.62 4.77
N VAL A 82 8.12 -6.34 4.50
CA VAL A 82 7.72 -5.74 3.22
C VAL A 82 8.62 -6.22 2.08
N ASP A 83 9.92 -6.36 2.33
CA ASP A 83 10.85 -6.89 1.32
C ASP A 83 10.55 -8.34 0.97
N LEU A 84 10.22 -9.16 1.96
CA LEU A 84 9.81 -10.54 1.72
C LEU A 84 8.51 -10.59 0.94
N PHE A 85 7.57 -9.72 1.29
CA PHE A 85 6.31 -9.61 0.55
C PHE A 85 6.57 -9.24 -0.92
N ARG A 86 7.50 -8.33 -1.18
CA ARG A 86 7.82 -7.92 -2.55
C ARG A 86 8.25 -9.11 -3.38
N GLY A 87 9.18 -9.92 -2.88
CA GLY A 87 9.63 -11.12 -3.58
C GLY A 87 8.52 -12.13 -3.80
N TRP A 88 7.71 -12.34 -2.77
CA TRP A 88 6.57 -13.26 -2.82
C TRP A 88 5.51 -12.80 -3.82
N PHE A 89 5.20 -11.49 -3.82
CA PHE A 89 4.23 -10.88 -4.73
C PHE A 89 4.65 -11.03 -6.19
N TYR A 90 5.89 -10.65 -6.49
CA TYR A 90 6.39 -10.76 -7.87
C TYR A 90 6.54 -12.22 -8.32
N GLY A 91 6.85 -13.12 -7.40
CA GLY A 91 6.90 -14.56 -7.68
C GLY A 91 5.54 -15.10 -8.13
N HIS A 92 4.47 -14.68 -7.45
CA HIS A 92 3.10 -15.10 -7.82
C HIS A 92 2.65 -14.51 -9.15
N LEU A 93 3.14 -13.31 -9.51
CA LEU A 93 2.83 -12.72 -10.81
C LEU A 93 3.39 -13.55 -11.96
N GLU A 94 4.57 -14.15 -11.76
CA GLU A 94 5.20 -15.00 -12.78
C GLU A 94 4.42 -16.27 -13.06
N THR A 95 3.62 -16.73 -12.10
CA THR A 95 2.83 -17.95 -12.27
C THR A 95 1.43 -17.70 -12.79
N ASP A 96 1.07 -16.44 -13.07
CA ASP A 96 -0.25 -16.02 -13.52
C ASP A 96 -1.39 -16.41 -12.56
N GLU A 97 -1.05 -16.70 -11.30
CA GLU A 97 -2.06 -17.01 -10.29
C GLU A 97 -2.83 -15.78 -9.83
N TRP A 98 -2.22 -14.60 -9.99
CA TRP A 98 -2.77 -13.35 -9.52
C TRP A 98 -2.92 -12.35 -10.66
N THR A 99 -4.01 -11.59 -10.60
CA THR A 99 -4.28 -10.49 -11.53
C THR A 99 -4.41 -9.19 -10.72
N PRO A 100 -3.27 -8.56 -10.34
CA PRO A 100 -3.34 -7.32 -9.54
C PRO A 100 -4.08 -6.20 -10.26
N GLU A 101 -4.19 -6.27 -11.56
CA GLU A 101 -4.96 -5.34 -12.39
C GLU A 101 -6.42 -5.25 -11.93
N ASP A 102 -6.94 -6.30 -11.30
CA ASP A 102 -8.30 -6.32 -10.74
C ASP A 102 -8.44 -5.33 -9.56
N LEU A 103 -7.33 -4.90 -8.97
CA LEU A 103 -7.32 -3.92 -7.89
C LEU A 103 -7.34 -2.49 -8.41
N ARG A 104 -7.15 -2.29 -9.70
CA ARG A 104 -7.05 -0.95 -10.30
C ARG A 104 -8.39 -0.24 -10.17
N GLY A 105 -8.34 1.02 -9.69
CA GLY A 105 -9.54 1.80 -9.47
C GLY A 105 -10.24 1.54 -8.14
N GLU A 106 -9.74 0.56 -7.36
CA GLU A 106 -10.32 0.24 -6.06
C GLU A 106 -9.68 1.07 -4.95
N VAL A 107 -10.37 1.19 -3.81
CA VAL A 107 -9.82 1.78 -2.61
C VAL A 107 -9.36 0.65 -1.70
N LEU A 108 -8.05 0.47 -1.62
CA LEU A 108 -7.43 -0.64 -0.88
C LEU A 108 -7.30 -0.28 0.59
N GLY A 109 -7.61 -1.21 1.47
CA GLY A 109 -7.53 -1.00 2.92
C GLY A 109 -6.35 -1.72 3.54
N CYS A 110 -5.57 -1.01 4.34
CA CYS A 110 -4.48 -1.55 5.14
C CYS A 110 -4.55 -1.00 6.56
N TRP A 111 -3.64 -1.43 7.43
CA TRP A 111 -3.61 -1.00 8.83
C TRP A 111 -2.33 -0.25 9.20
N CYS A 112 -1.43 -0.03 8.25
CA CYS A 112 -0.08 0.45 8.55
C CYS A 112 0.22 1.90 8.19
N LEU A 113 -0.42 2.46 7.15
CA LEU A 113 -0.11 3.82 6.72
C LEU A 113 -0.20 4.81 7.87
N PRO A 114 0.68 5.77 7.97
CA PRO A 114 1.72 6.17 7.01
C PRO A 114 3.02 5.35 7.12
N ARG A 115 3.08 4.35 7.99
CA ARG A 115 4.25 3.49 8.06
C ARG A 115 4.32 2.58 6.86
N LEU A 116 5.52 2.13 6.51
CA LEU A 116 5.73 1.25 5.37
C LEU A 116 4.83 0.02 5.48
N CYS A 117 4.18 -0.33 4.37
CA CYS A 117 3.13 -1.34 4.32
C CYS A 117 3.31 -2.16 3.05
N HIS A 118 2.90 -3.43 3.08
CA HIS A 118 2.93 -4.27 1.88
C HIS A 118 2.07 -3.68 0.75
N GLY A 119 1.05 -2.90 1.10
CA GLY A 119 0.22 -2.21 0.10
C GLY A 119 1.02 -1.23 -0.76
N VAL A 120 2.15 -0.71 -0.26
CA VAL A 120 3.04 0.13 -1.06
C VAL A 120 3.60 -0.66 -2.25
N VAL A 121 3.94 -1.93 -2.05
CA VAL A 121 4.43 -2.81 -3.13
C VAL A 121 3.35 -2.94 -4.21
N VAL A 122 2.11 -3.17 -3.81
CA VAL A 122 0.98 -3.30 -4.73
C VAL A 122 0.76 -1.99 -5.49
N MET A 123 0.75 -0.85 -4.78
CA MET A 123 0.55 0.47 -5.40
C MET A 123 1.66 0.78 -6.41
N ASN A 124 2.91 0.49 -6.05
CA ASN A 124 4.04 0.72 -6.94
C ASN A 124 3.92 -0.12 -8.22
N TYR A 125 3.54 -1.39 -8.08
CA TYR A 125 3.35 -2.26 -9.25
C TYR A 125 2.25 -1.70 -10.16
N LEU A 126 1.12 -1.29 -9.59
CA LEU A 126 0.02 -0.76 -10.38
C LEU A 126 0.39 0.57 -11.06
N ALA A 127 1.23 1.37 -10.43
CA ALA A 127 1.72 2.62 -11.04
C ALA A 127 2.70 2.33 -12.18
N GLU A 128 3.64 1.41 -11.96
CA GLU A 128 4.64 1.04 -12.98
C GLU A 128 4.01 0.47 -14.23
N THR A 129 2.93 -0.28 -14.07
CA THR A 129 2.28 -0.99 -15.18
C THR A 129 1.08 -0.26 -15.73
N TYR A 130 0.77 0.92 -15.21
CA TYR A 130 -0.38 1.69 -15.69
C TYR A 130 -0.16 2.17 -17.12
N ASN A 131 -1.17 1.92 -17.96
CA ASN A 131 -1.16 2.36 -19.35
C ASN A 131 -2.52 3.01 -19.65
N PRO A 132 -2.58 4.37 -19.76
CA PRO A 132 -3.84 5.05 -19.99
C PRO A 132 -4.55 4.62 -21.28
N GLN A 133 -3.81 4.16 -22.28
CA GLN A 133 -4.40 3.73 -23.53
C GLN A 133 -5.20 2.44 -23.40
N GLN A 134 -4.80 1.58 -22.44
CA GLN A 134 -5.52 0.33 -22.19
C GLN A 134 -6.85 0.57 -21.47
N THR A 135 -6.97 1.68 -20.74
CA THR A 135 -8.19 1.98 -20.00
C THR A 135 -9.27 2.63 -20.84
N LEU A 136 -8.99 2.92 -22.10
CA LEU A 136 -9.95 3.53 -23.03
C LEU A 136 -10.84 2.48 -23.71
N PHE A 137 -10.59 1.22 -23.50
CA PHE A 137 -11.32 0.13 -24.17
C PHE A 137 -11.94 -0.88 -23.23
#